data_feed3eb15b6bce3b17a79c2a76aabc4f
#
_entry.id   feed3eb15b6bce3b17a79c2a76aabc4f
#
_cell.length_a   1.000
_cell.length_b   1.000
_cell.length_c   1.000
_cell.angle_alpha   90.00
_cell.angle_beta   90.00
_cell.angle_gamma   90.00
#
_symmetry.space_group_name_H-M   'P 1'
#
loop_
_entity.id
_entity.type
_entity.pdbx_description
1 polymer ?
#
loop_
_entity_poly.entity_id
_entity_poly.type
_entity_poly.pdbx_seq_one_letter_code
_entity_poly.pdbx_strand_id
1 'polypeptide(L)'
;MGVNIFIAKRLSSDGRSGKRLSAISNTIAWISIAISILVIFIALAVLSGFKKEINHKISGFSGDIHLNKVGVDYRSDASPISKNISYLSKIDSLESVDRISPVSYRSGIIKTDENIQGLLFKGVDSTYNFDFFESALVEGTLPDFSHRTSNKILISKRMAQMMNYKVGDEVVAYYVGDNVKINLSFTAAAW
;
A
#
# COMPACT_ATOMS: atom_id res chain seq x y z
N MET A 1 18.62 -29.96 -70.39
CA MET A 1 17.83 -30.04 -69.17
C MET A 1 18.77 -29.74 -68.01
N GLY A 2 18.50 -28.64 -67.34
CA GLY A 2 19.48 -27.96 -66.53
C GLY A 2 19.86 -28.63 -65.21
N VAL A 3 21.12 -28.53 -64.85
CA VAL A 3 21.73 -28.93 -63.59
C VAL A 3 20.92 -28.47 -62.39
N ASN A 4 20.27 -27.32 -62.49
CA ASN A 4 19.40 -26.75 -61.48
C ASN A 4 18.17 -27.65 -61.19
N ILE A 5 17.57 -28.29 -62.14
CA ILE A 5 16.43 -29.19 -61.92
C ILE A 5 16.90 -30.48 -61.25
N PHE A 6 18.09 -30.98 -61.64
CA PHE A 6 18.67 -32.16 -61.02
C PHE A 6 19.01 -31.93 -59.55
N ILE A 7 19.60 -30.77 -59.18
CA ILE A 7 19.92 -30.38 -57.81
C ILE A 7 18.64 -30.20 -57.03
N ALA A 8 17.64 -29.52 -57.60
CA ALA A 8 16.35 -29.33 -56.94
C ALA A 8 15.62 -30.66 -56.63
N LYS A 9 15.67 -31.57 -57.55
CA LYS A 9 15.08 -32.93 -57.40
C LYS A 9 15.81 -33.78 -56.39
N ARG A 10 17.15 -33.64 -56.27
CA ARG A 10 17.96 -34.38 -55.31
C ARG A 10 17.78 -33.81 -53.89
N LEU A 11 17.72 -32.50 -53.76
CA LEU A 11 17.39 -31.83 -52.50
C LEU A 11 15.96 -32.14 -52.04
N SER A 12 15.03 -32.32 -52.99
CA SER A 12 13.64 -32.69 -52.67
C SER A 12 13.46 -34.18 -52.35
N SER A 13 14.30 -35.08 -52.88
CA SER A 13 14.18 -36.52 -52.66
C SER A 13 14.91 -37.03 -51.41
N ASP A 14 15.92 -36.33 -50.93
CA ASP A 14 16.60 -36.63 -49.67
C ASP A 14 15.76 -36.26 -48.40
N GLY A 15 14.51 -35.91 -48.66
CA GLY A 15 13.57 -35.25 -47.78
C GLY A 15 12.89 -36.10 -46.70
N ARG A 16 13.23 -37.35 -46.45
CA ARG A 16 12.60 -38.06 -45.34
C ARG A 16 13.26 -37.80 -43.98
N SER A 17 14.57 -37.71 -43.94
CA SER A 17 15.29 -37.33 -42.68
C SER A 17 15.23 -35.83 -42.45
N GLY A 18 15.38 -35.00 -43.51
CA GLY A 18 15.30 -33.56 -43.42
C GLY A 18 13.91 -33.03 -42.99
N LYS A 19 12.84 -33.67 -43.51
CA LYS A 19 11.46 -33.30 -43.09
C LYS A 19 11.17 -33.61 -41.62
N ARG A 20 11.68 -34.71 -41.09
CA ARG A 20 11.53 -35.02 -39.64
C ARG A 20 12.31 -34.07 -38.74
N LEU A 21 13.54 -33.76 -39.10
CA LEU A 21 14.37 -32.81 -38.37
C LEU A 21 13.77 -31.39 -38.40
N SER A 22 13.31 -30.95 -39.59
CA SER A 22 12.64 -29.67 -39.76
C SER A 22 11.31 -29.60 -39.00
N ALA A 23 10.51 -30.65 -38.97
CA ALA A 23 9.28 -30.71 -38.20
C ALA A 23 9.54 -30.63 -36.68
N ILE A 24 10.55 -31.36 -36.20
CA ILE A 24 10.94 -31.32 -34.77
C ILE A 24 11.44 -29.92 -34.38
N SER A 25 12.32 -29.33 -35.21
CA SER A 25 12.82 -27.97 -34.97
C SER A 25 11.71 -26.92 -34.93
N ASN A 26 10.76 -27.02 -35.85
CA ASN A 26 9.60 -26.12 -35.90
C ASN A 26 8.69 -26.29 -34.67
N THR A 27 8.45 -27.53 -34.24
CA THR A 27 7.67 -27.80 -33.02
C THR A 27 8.32 -27.23 -31.76
N ILE A 28 9.64 -27.40 -31.65
CA ILE A 28 10.41 -26.83 -30.54
C ILE A 28 10.28 -25.29 -30.54
N ALA A 29 10.38 -24.66 -31.70
CA ALA A 29 10.23 -23.21 -31.86
C ALA A 29 8.84 -22.73 -31.37
N TRP A 30 7.78 -23.41 -31.80
CA TRP A 30 6.41 -23.08 -31.37
C TRP A 30 6.22 -23.26 -29.85
N ILE A 31 6.75 -24.33 -29.27
CA ILE A 31 6.69 -24.56 -27.82
C ILE A 31 7.46 -23.48 -27.06
N SER A 32 8.64 -23.11 -27.57
CA SER A 32 9.45 -22.04 -26.94
C SER A 32 8.73 -20.71 -26.96
N ILE A 33 8.07 -20.35 -28.05
CA ILE A 33 7.27 -19.13 -28.15
C ILE A 33 6.09 -19.19 -27.17
N ALA A 34 5.38 -20.32 -27.12
CA ALA A 34 4.25 -20.49 -26.22
C ALA A 34 4.65 -20.36 -24.76
N ILE A 35 5.77 -20.97 -24.37
CA ILE A 35 6.32 -20.85 -22.99
C ILE A 35 6.72 -19.40 -22.70
N SER A 36 7.36 -18.71 -23.65
CA SER A 36 7.77 -17.32 -23.47
C SER A 36 6.58 -16.40 -23.25
N ILE A 37 5.51 -16.57 -24.02
CA ILE A 37 4.27 -15.81 -23.88
C ILE A 37 3.62 -16.11 -22.50
N LEU A 38 3.56 -17.37 -22.13
CA LEU A 38 3.01 -17.79 -20.83
C LEU A 38 3.74 -17.12 -19.67
N VAL A 39 5.07 -17.11 -19.69
CA VAL A 39 5.89 -16.46 -18.65
C VAL A 39 5.60 -14.96 -18.58
N ILE A 40 5.47 -14.29 -19.73
CA ILE A 40 5.12 -12.87 -19.78
C ILE A 40 3.75 -12.62 -19.14
N PHE A 41 2.74 -13.43 -19.47
CA PHE A 41 1.40 -13.28 -18.87
C PHE A 41 1.43 -13.48 -17.36
N ILE A 42 2.14 -14.49 -16.88
CA ILE A 42 2.31 -14.71 -15.42
C ILE A 42 2.98 -13.51 -14.77
N ALA A 43 4.06 -13.00 -15.36
CA ALA A 43 4.77 -11.85 -14.82
C ALA A 43 3.88 -10.60 -14.73
N LEU A 44 3.09 -10.32 -15.78
CA LEU A 44 2.15 -9.20 -15.80
C LEU A 44 1.01 -9.39 -14.78
N ALA A 45 0.49 -10.60 -14.63
CA ALA A 45 -0.55 -10.92 -13.65
C ALA A 45 -0.05 -10.70 -12.21
N VAL A 46 1.15 -11.20 -11.90
CA VAL A 46 1.79 -11.00 -10.58
C VAL A 46 2.05 -9.51 -10.33
N LEU A 47 2.62 -8.81 -11.30
CA LEU A 47 2.92 -7.39 -11.18
C LEU A 47 1.65 -6.54 -10.93
N SER A 48 0.59 -6.81 -11.68
CA SER A 48 -0.68 -6.08 -11.52
C SER A 48 -1.35 -6.37 -10.18
N GLY A 49 -1.35 -7.62 -9.73
CA GLY A 49 -1.85 -8.01 -8.41
C GLY A 49 -1.06 -7.35 -7.28
N PHE A 50 0.25 -7.39 -7.35
CA PHE A 50 1.14 -6.77 -6.36
C PHE A 50 0.96 -5.25 -6.29
N LYS A 51 0.88 -4.58 -7.44
CA LYS A 51 0.62 -3.14 -7.51
C LYS A 51 -0.71 -2.77 -6.86
N LYS A 52 -1.78 -3.54 -7.12
CA LYS A 52 -3.09 -3.31 -6.53
C LYS A 52 -3.06 -3.48 -5.01
N GLU A 53 -2.41 -4.52 -4.51
CA GLU A 53 -2.29 -4.81 -3.08
C GLU A 53 -1.49 -3.72 -2.34
N ILE A 54 -0.36 -3.30 -2.91
CA ILE A 54 0.44 -2.21 -2.33
C ILE A 54 -0.36 -0.90 -2.30
N ASN A 55 -0.99 -0.54 -3.42
CA ASN A 55 -1.79 0.69 -3.46
C ASN A 55 -2.89 0.64 -2.40
N HIS A 56 -3.62 -0.46 -2.30
CA HIS A 56 -4.68 -0.61 -1.29
C HIS A 56 -4.17 -0.40 0.14
N LYS A 57 -3.01 -0.96 0.47
CA LYS A 57 -2.40 -0.79 1.80
C LYS A 57 -1.90 0.63 2.06
N ILE A 58 -1.27 1.25 1.07
CA ILE A 58 -0.75 2.61 1.22
C ILE A 58 -1.90 3.61 1.29
N SER A 59 -2.86 3.54 0.37
CA SER A 59 -4.01 4.45 0.34
C SER A 59 -4.89 4.28 1.56
N GLY A 60 -5.12 3.04 2.00
CA GLY A 60 -5.91 2.76 3.20
C GLY A 60 -5.32 3.38 4.46
N PHE A 61 -4.00 3.40 4.58
CA PHE A 61 -3.33 4.03 5.73
C PHE A 61 -3.14 5.54 5.57
N SER A 62 -2.68 5.99 4.42
CA SER A 62 -2.32 7.40 4.20
C SER A 62 -3.41 8.23 3.55
N GLY A 63 -4.32 7.62 2.80
CA GLY A 63 -5.18 8.28 1.82
C GLY A 63 -4.48 8.41 0.47
N ASP A 64 -5.27 8.65 -0.57
CA ASP A 64 -4.77 8.72 -1.95
C ASP A 64 -4.12 10.07 -2.25
N ILE A 65 -4.67 11.16 -1.71
CA ILE A 65 -4.23 12.54 -1.98
C ILE A 65 -4.15 13.32 -0.67
N HIS A 66 -3.06 14.03 -0.48
CA HIS A 66 -2.87 14.94 0.64
C HIS A 66 -2.92 16.40 0.18
N LEU A 67 -3.77 17.19 0.85
CA LEU A 67 -3.78 18.63 0.70
C LEU A 67 -2.97 19.25 1.85
N ASN A 68 -1.89 19.92 1.53
CA ASN A 68 -1.04 20.59 2.48
C ASN A 68 -0.60 21.97 1.96
N LYS A 69 -0.05 22.79 2.85
CA LYS A 69 0.47 24.09 2.47
C LYS A 69 1.68 23.93 1.55
N VAL A 70 1.77 24.77 0.52
CA VAL A 70 2.88 24.75 -0.43
C VAL A 70 4.23 24.93 0.29
N GLY A 71 5.19 24.08 -0.03
CA GLY A 71 6.56 24.13 0.53
C GLY A 71 6.72 23.51 1.91
N VAL A 72 5.67 22.89 2.47
CA VAL A 72 5.73 22.23 3.77
C VAL A 72 5.47 20.74 3.60
N ASP A 73 6.29 19.90 4.22
CA ASP A 73 6.02 18.46 4.30
C ASP A 73 4.76 18.24 5.17
N TYR A 74 3.81 17.46 4.68
CA TYR A 74 2.57 17.13 5.40
C TYR A 74 2.82 16.40 6.74
N ARG A 75 4.00 15.85 6.93
CA ARG A 75 4.46 15.22 8.18
C ARG A 75 5.06 16.20 9.18
N SER A 76 5.21 17.45 8.79
CA SER A 76 5.78 18.49 9.66
C SER A 76 4.67 19.16 10.48
N ASP A 77 4.91 19.36 11.76
CA ASP A 77 4.01 20.08 12.68
C ASP A 77 3.84 21.58 12.31
N ALA A 78 4.56 22.06 11.31
CA ALA A 78 4.87 23.47 11.16
C ALA A 78 3.76 24.34 10.56
N SER A 79 2.71 23.81 9.93
CA SER A 79 1.74 24.69 9.28
C SER A 79 0.39 24.01 9.02
N PRO A 80 -0.55 24.10 9.94
CA PRO A 80 -1.91 23.63 9.69
C PRO A 80 -2.58 24.43 8.56
N ILE A 81 -3.46 23.78 7.82
CA ILE A 81 -4.37 24.42 6.88
C ILE A 81 -5.69 24.67 7.61
N SER A 82 -6.39 25.75 7.24
CA SER A 82 -7.75 25.99 7.75
C SER A 82 -8.70 24.89 7.26
N LYS A 83 -9.60 24.42 8.14
CA LYS A 83 -10.68 23.51 7.74
C LYS A 83 -11.68 24.15 6.76
N ASN A 84 -11.84 25.49 6.81
CA ASN A 84 -12.80 26.25 6.02
C ASN A 84 -12.10 26.93 4.84
N ILE A 85 -11.71 26.15 3.84
CA ILE A 85 -11.12 26.67 2.63
C ILE A 85 -12.19 26.66 1.53
N SER A 86 -12.36 27.80 0.85
CA SER A 86 -13.43 28.00 -0.14
C SER A 86 -13.42 27.00 -1.31
N TYR A 87 -12.29 26.39 -1.60
CA TYR A 87 -12.18 25.37 -2.67
C TYR A 87 -12.47 23.93 -2.21
N LEU A 88 -12.55 23.66 -0.90
CA LEU A 88 -12.87 22.29 -0.42
C LEU A 88 -14.25 21.84 -0.89
N SER A 89 -15.25 22.72 -0.89
CA SER A 89 -16.58 22.39 -1.40
C SER A 89 -16.58 22.03 -2.90
N LYS A 90 -15.68 22.64 -3.68
CA LYS A 90 -15.51 22.32 -5.09
C LYS A 90 -14.84 20.95 -5.29
N ILE A 91 -13.88 20.61 -4.42
CA ILE A 91 -13.22 19.30 -4.47
C ILE A 91 -14.19 18.20 -4.02
N ASP A 92 -14.95 18.44 -2.97
CA ASP A 92 -15.96 17.50 -2.44
C ASP A 92 -17.08 17.22 -3.46
N SER A 93 -17.37 18.16 -4.36
CA SER A 93 -18.34 17.97 -5.45
C SER A 93 -17.84 17.19 -6.66
N LEU A 94 -16.56 16.79 -6.69
CA LEU A 94 -16.01 15.98 -7.77
C LEU A 94 -16.44 14.52 -7.62
N GLU A 95 -17.00 13.93 -8.67
CA GLU A 95 -17.46 12.54 -8.70
C GLU A 95 -16.34 11.52 -8.38
N SER A 96 -15.09 11.90 -8.61
CA SER A 96 -13.92 11.07 -8.32
C SER A 96 -13.42 11.16 -6.86
N VAL A 97 -14.02 12.01 -6.04
CA VAL A 97 -13.68 12.19 -4.62
C VAL A 97 -14.74 11.51 -3.77
N ASP A 98 -14.36 10.45 -3.10
CA ASP A 98 -15.27 9.72 -2.21
C ASP A 98 -15.44 10.44 -0.86
N ARG A 99 -14.35 10.92 -0.29
CA ARG A 99 -14.37 11.56 1.04
C ARG A 99 -13.19 12.49 1.27
N ILE A 100 -13.42 13.54 2.02
CA ILE A 100 -12.38 14.43 2.54
C ILE A 100 -12.37 14.32 4.06
N SER A 101 -11.22 13.93 4.63
CA SER A 101 -11.06 13.82 6.07
C SER A 101 -9.90 14.68 6.55
N PRO A 102 -10.10 15.55 7.56
CA PRO A 102 -9.01 16.30 8.15
C PRO A 102 -8.11 15.36 8.97
N VAL A 103 -6.82 15.51 8.79
CA VAL A 103 -5.81 14.77 9.56
C VAL A 103 -4.80 15.74 10.13
N SER A 104 -4.24 15.40 11.28
CA SER A 104 -3.12 16.12 11.87
C SER A 104 -1.97 15.16 12.14
N TYR A 105 -0.75 15.60 11.92
CA TYR A 105 0.43 14.82 12.24
C TYR A 105 1.21 15.53 13.35
N ARG A 106 1.69 14.78 14.33
CA ARG A 106 2.51 15.32 15.40
C ARG A 106 3.61 14.34 15.78
N SER A 107 4.84 14.83 15.79
CA SER A 107 5.99 14.04 16.24
C SER A 107 6.00 13.94 17.75
N GLY A 108 6.27 12.77 18.26
CA GLY A 108 6.34 12.52 19.68
C GLY A 108 7.08 11.24 20.01
N ILE A 109 7.20 10.95 21.29
CA ILE A 109 7.81 9.73 21.81
C ILE A 109 6.85 9.02 22.75
N ILE A 110 6.86 7.70 22.66
CA ILE A 110 6.28 6.83 23.68
C ILE A 110 7.43 6.25 24.50
N LYS A 111 7.27 6.23 25.81
CA LYS A 111 8.26 5.70 26.73
C LYS A 111 7.61 4.69 27.66
N THR A 112 8.25 3.53 27.77
CA THR A 112 8.04 2.56 28.86
C THR A 112 9.29 2.54 29.76
N ASP A 113 9.27 1.75 30.81
CA ASP A 113 10.44 1.60 31.70
C ASP A 113 11.65 1.02 30.97
N GLU A 114 11.41 0.17 29.94
CA GLU A 114 12.46 -0.54 29.21
C GLU A 114 12.78 0.05 27.84
N ASN A 115 11.81 0.75 27.21
CA ASN A 115 11.91 1.18 25.81
C ASN A 115 11.47 2.61 25.61
N ILE A 116 12.13 3.27 24.63
CA ILE A 116 11.73 4.60 24.15
C ILE A 116 11.61 4.51 22.61
N GLN A 117 10.47 4.97 22.08
CA GLN A 117 10.23 4.95 20.65
C GLN A 117 9.71 6.30 20.16
N GLY A 118 10.42 6.87 19.16
CA GLY A 118 9.95 8.04 18.42
C GLY A 118 8.90 7.64 17.41
N LEU A 119 7.81 8.41 17.32
CA LEU A 119 6.66 8.13 16.47
C LEU A 119 6.12 9.41 15.85
N LEU A 120 5.46 9.23 14.72
CA LEU A 120 4.59 10.24 14.14
C LEU A 120 3.14 9.85 14.45
N PHE A 121 2.49 10.61 15.31
CA PHE A 121 1.06 10.43 15.60
C PHE A 121 0.22 11.01 14.50
N LYS A 122 -0.79 10.26 14.06
CA LYS A 122 -1.81 10.70 13.12
C LYS A 122 -3.11 10.91 13.89
N GLY A 123 -3.49 12.16 14.10
CA GLY A 123 -4.77 12.52 14.68
C GLY A 123 -5.85 12.55 13.59
N VAL A 124 -6.98 11.95 13.89
CA VAL A 124 -8.14 11.86 13.01
C VAL A 124 -9.41 12.27 13.74
N ASP A 125 -10.43 12.65 13.01
CA ASP A 125 -11.75 12.97 13.60
C ASP A 125 -12.83 11.95 13.18
N SER A 126 -14.06 12.21 13.58
CA SER A 126 -15.20 11.33 13.32
C SER A 126 -15.53 11.11 11.83
N THR A 127 -14.97 11.91 10.92
CA THR A 127 -15.18 11.79 9.48
C THR A 127 -14.19 10.85 8.81
N TYR A 128 -13.19 10.37 9.58
CA TYR A 128 -12.16 9.49 9.06
C TYR A 128 -12.73 8.10 8.74
N ASN A 129 -12.33 7.55 7.59
CA ASN A 129 -12.72 6.21 7.19
C ASN A 129 -11.84 5.14 7.85
N PHE A 130 -12.45 4.28 8.64
CA PHE A 130 -11.78 3.16 9.32
C PHE A 130 -11.96 1.81 8.63
N ASP A 131 -12.64 1.72 7.48
CA ASP A 131 -12.92 0.44 6.78
C ASP A 131 -11.65 -0.39 6.53
N PHE A 132 -10.57 0.30 6.17
CA PHE A 132 -9.27 -0.35 5.99
C PHE A 132 -8.76 -0.96 7.30
N PHE A 133 -8.90 -0.24 8.40
CA PHE A 133 -8.43 -0.70 9.72
C PHE A 133 -9.32 -1.80 10.30
N GLU A 134 -10.59 -1.86 9.96
CA GLU A 134 -11.46 -2.99 10.33
C GLU A 134 -10.93 -4.30 9.75
N SER A 135 -10.53 -4.29 8.49
CA SER A 135 -9.97 -5.46 7.83
C SER A 135 -8.57 -5.84 8.34
N ALA A 136 -7.84 -4.88 8.88
CA ALA A 136 -6.48 -5.03 9.36
C ALA A 136 -6.39 -5.24 10.88
N LEU A 137 -7.51 -5.15 11.59
CA LEU A 137 -7.55 -5.25 13.04
C LEU A 137 -7.21 -6.67 13.50
N VAL A 138 -6.21 -6.78 14.37
CA VAL A 138 -5.76 -8.07 14.92
C VAL A 138 -6.36 -8.29 16.30
N GLU A 139 -6.43 -7.24 17.12
CA GLU A 139 -6.89 -7.31 18.51
C GLU A 139 -7.48 -5.97 18.94
N GLY A 140 -8.49 -6.01 19.79
CA GLY A 140 -9.13 -4.83 20.35
C GLY A 140 -10.29 -4.29 19.51
N THR A 141 -10.58 -2.99 19.66
CA THR A 141 -11.69 -2.31 18.98
C THR A 141 -11.23 -0.97 18.44
N LEU A 142 -11.76 -0.58 17.29
CA LEU A 142 -11.48 0.74 16.71
C LEU A 142 -11.94 1.87 17.65
N PRO A 143 -11.32 3.05 17.56
CA PRO A 143 -11.74 4.22 18.31
C PRO A 143 -13.19 4.58 17.99
N ASP A 144 -13.99 4.83 19.02
CA ASP A 144 -15.36 5.34 18.90
C ASP A 144 -15.37 6.85 19.08
N PHE A 145 -16.00 7.56 18.15
CA PHE A 145 -16.14 9.02 18.12
C PHE A 145 -17.54 9.53 18.50
N SER A 146 -18.40 8.67 19.03
CA SER A 146 -19.75 9.05 19.51
C SER A 146 -19.68 10.16 20.60
N HIS A 147 -18.60 10.20 21.35
CA HIS A 147 -18.25 11.29 22.23
C HIS A 147 -17.13 12.13 21.60
N ARG A 148 -17.34 13.41 21.44
CA ARG A 148 -16.52 14.42 20.71
C ARG A 148 -14.99 14.23 20.72
N THR A 149 -14.43 13.61 21.72
CA THR A 149 -13.00 13.33 21.87
C THR A 149 -12.79 11.90 22.33
N SER A 150 -11.84 11.22 21.74
CA SER A 150 -11.40 9.89 22.15
C SER A 150 -9.90 9.95 22.50
N ASN A 151 -9.55 9.45 23.68
CA ASN A 151 -8.13 9.28 24.06
C ASN A 151 -7.60 7.90 23.65
N LYS A 152 -8.30 7.21 22.76
CA LYS A 152 -7.95 5.89 22.28
C LYS A 152 -6.89 5.99 21.21
N ILE A 153 -5.94 5.08 21.22
CA ILE A 153 -4.87 4.97 20.23
C ILE A 153 -4.86 3.60 19.56
N LEU A 154 -4.69 3.61 18.25
CA LEU A 154 -4.42 2.44 17.44
C LEU A 154 -2.92 2.38 17.13
N ILE A 155 -2.27 1.27 17.43
CA ILE A 155 -0.85 1.06 17.13
C ILE A 155 -0.67 -0.24 16.36
N SER A 156 0.46 -0.39 15.67
CA SER A 156 0.75 -1.64 14.97
C SER A 156 1.04 -2.77 15.96
N LYS A 157 0.69 -4.01 15.57
CA LYS A 157 1.03 -5.22 16.35
C LYS A 157 2.52 -5.29 16.70
N ARG A 158 3.37 -4.95 15.73
CA ARG A 158 4.82 -4.92 15.95
C ARG A 158 5.22 -3.92 17.04
N MET A 159 4.59 -2.74 17.05
CA MET A 159 4.81 -1.72 18.08
C MET A 159 4.34 -2.20 19.45
N ALA A 160 3.15 -2.78 19.52
CA ALA A 160 2.60 -3.33 20.76
C ALA A 160 3.53 -4.39 21.36
N GLN A 161 4.04 -5.30 20.53
CA GLN A 161 4.99 -6.33 20.94
C GLN A 161 6.33 -5.72 21.40
N MET A 162 6.88 -4.75 20.66
CA MET A 162 8.17 -4.13 20.98
C MET A 162 8.12 -3.34 22.29
N MET A 163 6.98 -2.70 22.57
CA MET A 163 6.76 -1.90 23.78
C MET A 163 6.09 -2.69 24.91
N ASN A 164 5.80 -3.98 24.69
CA ASN A 164 5.10 -4.87 25.61
C ASN A 164 3.74 -4.35 26.08
N TYR A 165 2.99 -3.69 25.19
CA TYR A 165 1.63 -3.21 25.44
C TYR A 165 0.58 -4.27 25.18
N LYS A 166 -0.46 -4.29 26.01
CA LYS A 166 -1.69 -5.07 25.84
C LYS A 166 -2.87 -4.13 25.65
N VAL A 167 -3.91 -4.61 24.98
CA VAL A 167 -5.16 -3.86 24.82
C VAL A 167 -5.72 -3.48 26.20
N GLY A 168 -5.98 -2.21 26.41
CA GLY A 168 -6.43 -1.62 27.68
C GLY A 168 -5.35 -0.91 28.48
N ASP A 169 -4.07 -1.09 28.12
CA ASP A 169 -2.97 -0.40 28.81
C ASP A 169 -3.00 1.11 28.52
N GLU A 170 -2.49 1.87 29.46
CA GLU A 170 -2.30 3.30 29.30
C GLU A 170 -0.95 3.59 28.61
N VAL A 171 -1.02 4.34 27.52
CA VAL A 171 0.16 4.74 26.75
C VAL A 171 0.46 6.22 27.00
N VAL A 172 1.62 6.49 27.53
CA VAL A 172 2.08 7.85 27.78
C VAL A 172 2.86 8.37 26.58
N ALA A 173 2.30 9.39 25.92
CA ALA A 173 2.92 10.06 24.79
C ALA A 173 3.45 11.44 25.19
N TYR A 174 4.69 11.73 24.80
CA TYR A 174 5.34 13.02 24.97
C TYR A 174 5.51 13.68 23.61
N TYR A 175 4.95 14.86 23.43
CA TYR A 175 5.08 15.61 22.20
C TYR A 175 6.30 16.53 22.23
N VAL A 176 7.01 16.60 21.12
CA VAL A 176 8.19 17.46 20.96
C VAL A 176 7.71 18.90 20.72
N GLY A 177 8.25 19.83 21.47
CA GLY A 177 8.00 21.28 21.31
C GLY A 177 7.05 21.91 22.30
N ASP A 178 6.02 21.20 22.76
CA ASP A 178 4.98 21.80 23.65
C ASP A 178 5.11 21.37 25.11
N ASN A 179 6.06 20.50 25.45
CA ASN A 179 6.17 19.86 26.78
C ASN A 179 4.84 19.24 27.27
N VAL A 180 4.00 18.81 26.32
CA VAL A 180 2.68 18.25 26.62
C VAL A 180 2.81 16.74 26.78
N LYS A 181 2.40 16.26 27.96
CA LYS A 181 2.21 14.84 28.23
C LYS A 181 0.74 14.50 28.07
N ILE A 182 0.41 13.54 27.22
CA ILE A 182 -0.96 13.05 27.04
C ILE A 182 -0.97 11.56 27.38
N ASN A 183 -1.93 11.18 28.21
CA ASN A 183 -2.22 9.78 28.49
C ASN A 183 -3.24 9.28 27.45
N LEU A 184 -2.86 8.24 26.73
CA LEU A 184 -3.69 7.60 25.72
C LEU A 184 -4.01 6.17 26.15
N SER A 185 -5.22 5.71 25.89
CA SER A 185 -5.59 4.32 26.14
C SER A 185 -5.38 3.49 24.89
N PHE A 186 -4.57 2.45 24.99
CA PHE A 186 -4.37 1.51 23.89
C PHE A 186 -5.63 0.66 23.68
N THR A 187 -6.24 0.76 22.52
CA THR A 187 -7.51 0.08 22.24
C THR A 187 -7.44 -1.00 21.21
N ALA A 188 -6.49 -0.93 20.30
CA ALA A 188 -6.42 -1.89 19.21
C ALA A 188 -5.03 -1.99 18.60
N ALA A 189 -4.69 -3.19 18.11
CA ALA A 189 -3.52 -3.44 17.30
C ALA A 189 -3.95 -3.81 15.88
N ALA A 190 -3.40 -3.12 14.89
CA ALA A 190 -3.45 -3.51 13.50
C ALA A 190 -2.13 -4.19 13.10
N TRP A 191 -2.20 -5.08 12.13
CA TRP A 191 -1.10 -5.94 11.59
C TRP A 191 0.32 -5.40 11.64
#